data_77424c34d14366d8b89e07e65490cd27
#
_entry.id   77424c34d14366d8b89e07e65490cd27
#
_cell.length_a   1.000
_cell.length_b   1.000
_cell.length_c   1.000
_cell.angle_alpha   90.00
_cell.angle_beta   90.00
_cell.angle_gamma   90.00
#
_symmetry.space_group_name_H-M   'P 1'
#
loop_
_entity.id
_entity.type
_entity.pdbx_description
1 polymer ?
#
loop_
_entity_poly.entity_id
_entity_poly.type
_entity_poly.pdbx_seq_one_letter_code
_entity_poly.pdbx_strand_id
1 'polypeptide(L)'
;MRETVNGVEVQSRQKSDDKSIHSLLHGGFLNFNFNSQEEDPVQGKIINFILPLSGRYEIFQRFLQNYEDICLTSGEKTSLLVVLYQHKSENTFNKTINLIEQLKYKYRSASMEILPVSGDFSRARALDLGASKLQIDDLMLFIDVDVVFTGSALNRIRLNTLPGRRIYFPIVFSQYDPKVVYGDAKKQDKFIINEISGHWRQYGFGIVSLYKSDYLTVGGLDLSIQGWGKEDVEFFEKAVKSSLDVFRAADRHLVHVYHEIECSKELSSLQFSMCIGSKVDTYAGVETLANMIYSNPNILRFAKERRQKRTNPAG
;
A
#
# COMPACT_ATOMS: atom_id res chain seq x y z
N MET A 1 32.16 -0.85 29.59
CA MET A 1 31.46 -1.82 30.44
C MET A 1 30.87 -2.91 29.54
N ARG A 2 31.04 -4.14 29.92
CA ARG A 2 30.41 -5.28 29.23
C ARG A 2 29.23 -5.72 30.09
N GLU A 3 28.05 -5.68 29.53
CA GLU A 3 26.85 -6.21 30.20
C GLU A 3 26.26 -7.31 29.32
N THR A 4 25.85 -8.40 29.96
CA THR A 4 25.16 -9.51 29.32
C THR A 4 23.66 -9.40 29.60
N VAL A 5 22.84 -9.29 28.54
CA VAL A 5 21.40 -9.38 28.64
C VAL A 5 20.95 -10.58 27.83
N ASN A 6 20.28 -11.53 28.49
CA ASN A 6 19.74 -12.77 27.88
C ASN A 6 20.77 -13.66 27.15
N GLY A 7 22.01 -13.74 27.67
CA GLY A 7 23.05 -14.62 27.11
C GLY A 7 23.71 -14.14 25.82
N VAL A 8 23.45 -12.91 25.40
CA VAL A 8 24.12 -12.28 24.25
C VAL A 8 25.09 -11.21 24.75
N GLU A 9 26.36 -11.32 24.35
CA GLU A 9 27.38 -10.34 24.71
C GLU A 9 27.20 -9.06 23.88
N VAL A 10 26.78 -7.97 24.49
CA VAL A 10 26.63 -6.67 23.83
C VAL A 10 27.85 -5.81 24.18
N GLN A 11 28.69 -5.54 23.19
CA GLN A 11 29.77 -4.56 23.33
C GLN A 11 29.21 -3.15 23.17
N SER A 12 29.08 -2.40 24.27
CA SER A 12 28.83 -0.96 24.20
C SER A 12 30.06 -0.24 23.66
N ARG A 13 30.00 0.24 22.43
CA ARG A 13 30.95 1.23 21.92
C ARG A 13 30.67 2.59 22.56
N GLN A 14 31.77 3.25 22.98
CA GLN A 14 31.81 4.58 23.58
C GLN A 14 31.00 5.62 22.81
N LYS A 15 30.44 6.55 23.61
CA LYS A 15 29.87 7.86 23.27
C LYS A 15 30.00 8.28 21.81
N SER A 16 28.99 8.04 21.04
CA SER A 16 28.69 8.77 19.82
C SER A 16 27.73 9.90 20.18
N ASP A 17 27.99 11.09 19.63
CA ASP A 17 27.26 12.32 19.90
C ASP A 17 25.74 12.15 19.91
N ASP A 18 25.09 12.79 20.87
CA ASP A 18 23.61 12.85 21.05
C ASP A 18 22.81 13.20 19.79
N LYS A 19 23.45 13.80 18.79
CA LYS A 19 22.85 14.13 17.49
C LYS A 19 22.52 12.91 16.62
N SER A 20 23.24 11.80 16.75
CA SER A 20 23.02 10.60 15.91
C SER A 20 21.81 9.78 16.36
N ILE A 21 21.53 9.76 17.68
CA ILE A 21 20.35 9.07 18.23
C ILE A 21 19.07 9.84 17.92
N HIS A 22 19.10 11.18 17.96
CA HIS A 22 17.96 12.02 17.61
C HIS A 22 17.55 11.87 16.14
N SER A 23 18.52 11.66 15.24
CA SER A 23 18.25 11.42 13.81
C SER A 23 17.62 10.06 13.54
N LEU A 24 17.98 9.04 14.30
CA LEU A 24 17.38 7.69 14.22
C LEU A 24 15.94 7.67 14.72
N LEU A 25 15.62 8.40 15.78
CA LEU A 25 14.28 8.47 16.37
C LEU A 25 13.31 9.32 15.54
N HIS A 26 13.79 10.23 14.70
CA HIS A 26 12.98 11.13 13.89
C HIS A 26 13.00 10.80 12.39
N GLY A 27 13.35 9.56 12.01
CA GLY A 27 13.34 9.10 10.62
C GLY A 27 14.40 9.77 9.73
N GLY A 28 15.47 10.28 10.36
CA GLY A 28 16.64 10.75 9.64
C GLY A 28 17.36 9.60 8.95
N PHE A 29 17.61 9.74 7.65
CA PHE A 29 18.43 8.84 6.87
C PHE A 29 19.81 8.71 7.50
N LEU A 30 20.32 7.48 7.66
CA LEU A 30 21.74 7.26 7.72
C LEU A 30 22.32 7.72 6.38
N ASN A 31 22.88 8.93 6.34
CA ASN A 31 23.70 9.37 5.24
C ASN A 31 24.98 8.54 5.28
N PHE A 32 24.99 7.41 4.58
CA PHE A 32 26.22 6.79 4.19
C PHE A 32 26.84 7.69 3.12
N ASN A 33 27.89 8.44 3.44
CA ASN A 33 28.76 9.06 2.45
C ASN A 33 29.49 7.92 1.72
N PHE A 34 28.85 7.43 0.66
CA PHE A 34 29.56 6.66 -0.35
C PHE A 34 30.42 7.63 -1.16
N ASN A 35 31.71 7.38 -1.19
CA ASN A 35 32.61 8.06 -2.13
C ASN A 35 32.04 7.89 -3.54
N SER A 36 31.63 9.00 -4.12
CA SER A 36 30.96 9.15 -5.38
C SER A 36 31.87 8.84 -6.57
N GLN A 37 32.02 7.61 -6.95
CA GLN A 37 32.46 7.23 -8.30
C GLN A 37 31.97 5.86 -8.79
N GLU A 38 31.26 5.07 -7.98
CA GLU A 38 30.48 3.95 -8.50
C GLU A 38 29.01 4.39 -8.48
N GLU A 39 28.35 4.37 -9.65
CA GLU A 39 26.89 4.52 -9.71
C GLU A 39 26.30 3.52 -8.72
N ASP A 40 25.61 4.02 -7.70
CA ASP A 40 24.95 3.17 -6.70
C ASP A 40 24.03 2.21 -7.46
N PRO A 41 24.36 0.90 -7.52
CA PRO A 41 23.63 -0.06 -8.34
C PRO A 41 22.14 -0.13 -7.97
N VAL A 42 21.74 0.46 -6.86
CA VAL A 42 20.37 0.51 -6.36
C VAL A 42 19.61 1.72 -6.90
N GLN A 43 20.25 2.89 -7.03
CA GLN A 43 19.57 4.12 -7.51
C GLN A 43 19.20 4.07 -9.00
N GLY A 44 19.88 3.23 -9.78
CA GLY A 44 19.67 3.10 -11.23
C GLY A 44 18.56 2.14 -11.65
N LYS A 45 17.98 1.36 -10.76
CA LYS A 45 16.99 0.33 -11.11
C LYS A 45 15.62 0.93 -11.49
N ILE A 46 15.07 0.44 -12.61
CA ILE A 46 13.71 0.77 -13.02
C ILE A 46 12.73 0.10 -12.06
N ILE A 47 11.79 0.84 -11.51
CA ILE A 47 10.67 0.28 -10.75
C ILE A 47 9.52 0.05 -11.72
N ASN A 48 9.15 -1.20 -11.91
CA ASN A 48 8.04 -1.60 -12.77
C ASN A 48 6.75 -1.66 -11.92
N PHE A 49 5.92 -0.63 -12.05
CA PHE A 49 4.62 -0.56 -11.41
C PHE A 49 3.66 -1.52 -12.10
N ILE A 50 3.05 -2.43 -11.36
CA ILE A 50 1.98 -3.30 -11.85
C ILE A 50 0.71 -2.90 -11.13
N LEU A 51 -0.23 -2.34 -11.89
CA LEU A 51 -1.48 -1.76 -11.40
C LEU A 51 -2.68 -2.55 -11.90
N PRO A 52 -3.35 -3.36 -11.05
CA PRO A 52 -4.62 -3.98 -11.39
C PRO A 52 -5.74 -2.95 -11.38
N LEU A 53 -6.57 -2.90 -12.41
CA LEU A 53 -7.62 -1.89 -12.53
C LEU A 53 -8.92 -2.47 -13.13
N SER A 54 -10.04 -2.14 -12.47
CA SER A 54 -11.39 -2.39 -13.00
C SER A 54 -12.30 -1.26 -12.56
N GLY A 55 -12.87 -0.49 -13.50
CA GLY A 55 -13.62 0.73 -13.17
C GLY A 55 -12.78 1.77 -12.46
N ARG A 56 -13.35 2.45 -11.46
CA ARG A 56 -12.67 3.44 -10.60
C ARG A 56 -11.95 4.57 -11.36
N TYR A 57 -12.57 5.05 -12.43
CA TYR A 57 -11.94 5.99 -13.35
C TYR A 57 -11.43 7.28 -12.67
N GLU A 58 -12.21 7.88 -11.76
CA GLU A 58 -11.80 9.11 -11.07
C GLU A 58 -10.61 8.88 -10.11
N ILE A 59 -10.59 7.71 -9.45
CA ILE A 59 -9.48 7.31 -8.59
C ILE A 59 -8.22 7.08 -9.44
N PHE A 60 -8.39 6.47 -10.61
CA PHE A 60 -7.30 6.26 -11.57
C PHE A 60 -6.75 7.57 -12.14
N GLN A 61 -7.60 8.56 -12.43
CA GLN A 61 -7.12 9.90 -12.82
C GLN A 61 -6.23 10.53 -11.74
N ARG A 62 -6.62 10.39 -10.47
CA ARG A 62 -5.82 10.87 -9.34
C ARG A 62 -4.47 10.14 -9.25
N PHE A 63 -4.47 8.82 -9.43
CA PHE A 63 -3.23 8.02 -9.46
C PHE A 63 -2.32 8.47 -10.60
N LEU A 64 -2.85 8.61 -11.81
CA LEU A 64 -2.07 9.06 -12.96
C LEU A 64 -1.52 10.47 -12.79
N GLN A 65 -2.29 11.39 -12.21
CA GLN A 65 -1.77 12.72 -11.90
C GLN A 65 -0.58 12.64 -10.92
N ASN A 66 -0.68 11.82 -9.87
CA ASN A 66 0.42 11.61 -8.95
C ASN A 66 1.63 10.94 -9.62
N TYR A 67 1.40 9.93 -10.49
CA TYR A 67 2.45 9.27 -11.25
C TYR A 67 3.14 10.25 -12.24
N GLU A 68 2.37 11.08 -12.91
CA GLU A 68 2.88 12.13 -13.79
C GLU A 68 3.77 13.11 -13.03
N ASP A 69 3.27 13.65 -11.91
CA ASP A 69 3.97 14.65 -11.10
C ASP A 69 5.28 14.09 -10.52
N ILE A 70 5.26 12.85 -10.05
CA ILE A 70 6.40 12.26 -9.32
C ILE A 70 7.36 11.51 -10.25
N CYS A 71 6.86 10.82 -11.26
CA CYS A 71 7.70 9.95 -12.11
C CYS A 71 8.03 10.59 -13.44
N LEU A 72 7.02 11.07 -14.17
CA LEU A 72 7.23 11.52 -15.56
C LEU A 72 7.90 12.88 -15.63
N THR A 73 7.45 13.84 -14.80
CA THR A 73 7.98 15.20 -14.79
C THR A 73 9.41 15.27 -14.26
N SER A 74 9.75 14.43 -13.28
CA SER A 74 11.09 14.36 -12.69
C SER A 74 12.06 13.44 -13.44
N GLY A 75 11.58 12.67 -14.43
CA GLY A 75 12.41 11.71 -15.18
C GLY A 75 12.85 10.51 -14.35
N GLU A 76 12.04 10.10 -13.36
CA GLU A 76 12.30 8.92 -12.54
C GLU A 76 12.35 7.65 -13.40
N LYS A 77 13.28 6.74 -13.09
CA LYS A 77 13.39 5.43 -13.76
C LYS A 77 12.25 4.52 -13.32
N THR A 78 11.12 4.65 -13.99
CA THR A 78 9.91 3.86 -13.72
C THR A 78 9.26 3.39 -15.01
N SER A 79 8.51 2.30 -14.92
CA SER A 79 7.53 1.89 -15.95
C SER A 79 6.16 1.67 -15.30
N LEU A 80 5.10 1.83 -16.06
CA LEU A 80 3.72 1.62 -15.59
C LEU A 80 3.02 0.60 -16.49
N LEU A 81 2.67 -0.54 -15.93
CA LEU A 81 1.83 -1.55 -16.57
C LEU A 81 0.46 -1.58 -15.89
N VAL A 82 -0.57 -1.15 -16.59
CA VAL A 82 -1.96 -1.20 -16.13
C VAL A 82 -2.63 -2.44 -16.68
N VAL A 83 -3.00 -3.37 -15.80
CA VAL A 83 -3.78 -4.56 -16.17
C VAL A 83 -5.25 -4.22 -16.02
N LEU A 84 -5.90 -3.93 -17.15
CA LEU A 84 -7.21 -3.31 -17.23
C LEU A 84 -8.31 -4.32 -17.54
N TYR A 85 -9.22 -4.51 -16.58
CA TYR A 85 -10.46 -5.26 -16.76
C TYR A 85 -11.63 -4.34 -17.10
N GLN A 86 -12.52 -4.83 -17.96
CA GLN A 86 -13.77 -4.13 -18.20
C GLN A 86 -14.69 -4.27 -16.97
N HIS A 87 -15.10 -3.15 -16.42
CA HIS A 87 -16.05 -3.14 -15.29
C HIS A 87 -17.49 -3.36 -15.79
N LYS A 88 -18.28 -4.15 -15.05
CA LYS A 88 -19.65 -4.53 -15.49
C LYS A 88 -20.62 -3.35 -15.53
N SER A 89 -20.51 -2.40 -14.62
CA SER A 89 -21.41 -1.27 -14.47
C SER A 89 -20.83 0.08 -14.92
N GLU A 90 -19.50 0.20 -15.05
CA GLU A 90 -18.84 1.44 -15.47
C GLU A 90 -18.37 1.35 -16.94
N ASN A 91 -18.90 2.20 -17.79
CA ASN A 91 -18.44 2.30 -19.19
C ASN A 91 -17.25 3.27 -19.32
N THR A 92 -16.18 2.99 -18.57
CA THR A 92 -14.99 3.85 -18.50
C THR A 92 -13.75 3.24 -19.15
N PHE A 93 -13.85 2.02 -19.70
CA PHE A 93 -12.73 1.28 -20.27
C PHE A 93 -11.97 2.06 -21.34
N ASN A 94 -12.66 2.55 -22.36
CA ASN A 94 -12.04 3.33 -23.44
C ASN A 94 -11.51 4.68 -22.96
N LYS A 95 -12.18 5.30 -21.96
CA LYS A 95 -11.70 6.55 -21.35
C LYS A 95 -10.38 6.34 -20.64
N THR A 96 -10.23 5.20 -19.94
CA THR A 96 -9.00 4.79 -19.26
C THR A 96 -7.85 4.61 -20.26
N ILE A 97 -8.11 3.92 -21.36
CA ILE A 97 -7.12 3.75 -22.44
C ILE A 97 -6.70 5.10 -23.01
N ASN A 98 -7.66 5.94 -23.38
CA ASN A 98 -7.37 7.26 -23.96
C ASN A 98 -6.53 8.14 -23.03
N LEU A 99 -6.77 8.05 -21.73
CA LEU A 99 -6.00 8.84 -20.75
C LEU A 99 -4.50 8.44 -20.71
N ILE A 100 -4.22 7.15 -20.77
CA ILE A 100 -2.83 6.66 -20.86
C ILE A 100 -2.19 7.03 -22.19
N GLU A 101 -2.91 6.87 -23.29
CA GLU A 101 -2.38 7.23 -24.61
C GLU A 101 -2.06 8.72 -24.71
N GLN A 102 -2.85 9.60 -24.08
CA GLN A 102 -2.54 11.02 -23.97
C GLN A 102 -1.23 11.27 -23.19
N LEU A 103 -1.01 10.56 -22.08
CA LEU A 103 0.25 10.66 -21.35
C LEU A 103 1.43 10.10 -22.13
N LYS A 104 1.29 8.99 -22.84
CA LYS A 104 2.31 8.44 -23.74
C LYS A 104 2.68 9.42 -24.85
N TYR A 105 1.70 10.11 -25.40
CA TYR A 105 1.95 11.16 -26.41
C TYR A 105 2.72 12.34 -25.83
N LYS A 106 2.40 12.75 -24.60
CA LYS A 106 3.06 13.85 -23.88
C LYS A 106 4.49 13.48 -23.46
N TYR A 107 4.70 12.24 -22.99
CA TYR A 107 5.97 11.71 -22.47
C TYR A 107 6.48 10.54 -23.30
N ARG A 108 7.01 10.82 -24.49
CA ARG A 108 7.37 9.81 -25.50
C ARG A 108 8.45 8.82 -25.05
N SER A 109 9.29 9.19 -24.10
CA SER A 109 10.34 8.33 -23.52
C SER A 109 9.85 7.47 -22.36
N ALA A 110 8.64 7.72 -21.86
CA ALA A 110 8.09 6.98 -20.72
C ALA A 110 7.59 5.59 -21.15
N SER A 111 7.94 4.59 -20.36
CA SER A 111 7.44 3.23 -20.53
C SER A 111 6.10 3.08 -19.84
N MET A 112 5.01 3.12 -20.60
CA MET A 112 3.65 2.90 -20.10
C MET A 112 2.92 1.93 -21.02
N GLU A 113 2.28 0.93 -20.44
CA GLU A 113 1.55 -0.10 -21.18
C GLU A 113 0.19 -0.38 -20.54
N ILE A 114 -0.81 -0.64 -21.37
CA ILE A 114 -2.10 -1.18 -20.92
C ILE A 114 -2.20 -2.62 -21.42
N LEU A 115 -2.54 -3.52 -20.50
CA LEU A 115 -2.87 -4.90 -20.83
C LEU A 115 -4.37 -5.12 -20.60
N PRO A 116 -5.19 -5.08 -21.68
CA PRO A 116 -6.61 -5.35 -21.57
C PRO A 116 -6.85 -6.82 -21.25
N VAL A 117 -7.74 -7.07 -20.27
CA VAL A 117 -8.10 -8.44 -19.85
C VAL A 117 -9.61 -8.60 -19.82
N SER A 118 -10.07 -9.74 -20.35
CA SER A 118 -11.48 -10.12 -20.36
C SER A 118 -11.84 -10.98 -19.13
N GLY A 119 -13.13 -10.97 -18.76
CA GLY A 119 -13.65 -11.77 -17.66
C GLY A 119 -13.81 -11.01 -16.36
N ASP A 120 -14.08 -11.73 -15.28
CA ASP A 120 -14.27 -11.15 -13.97
C ASP A 120 -12.95 -10.67 -13.37
N PHE A 121 -12.99 -9.53 -12.70
CA PHE A 121 -11.79 -8.95 -12.05
C PHE A 121 -11.24 -9.88 -10.97
N SER A 122 -9.96 -10.15 -11.05
CA SER A 122 -9.18 -10.80 -10.02
C SER A 122 -7.86 -10.06 -9.84
N ARG A 123 -7.62 -9.53 -8.66
CA ARG A 123 -6.39 -8.80 -8.34
C ARG A 123 -5.16 -9.72 -8.47
N ALA A 124 -5.26 -10.96 -7.97
CA ALA A 124 -4.18 -11.94 -8.06
C ALA A 124 -3.79 -12.22 -9.52
N ARG A 125 -4.79 -12.50 -10.37
CA ARG A 125 -4.56 -12.76 -11.81
C ARG A 125 -4.00 -11.55 -12.53
N ALA A 126 -4.49 -10.35 -12.21
CA ALA A 126 -3.96 -9.11 -12.80
C ALA A 126 -2.48 -8.90 -12.47
N LEU A 127 -2.11 -9.06 -11.21
CA LEU A 127 -0.71 -8.89 -10.77
C LEU A 127 0.20 -9.97 -11.36
N ASP A 128 -0.23 -11.24 -11.38
CA ASP A 128 0.52 -12.34 -11.97
C ASP A 128 0.72 -12.15 -13.48
N LEU A 129 -0.35 -11.74 -14.17
CA LEU A 129 -0.29 -11.45 -15.61
C LEU A 129 0.66 -10.28 -15.90
N GLY A 130 0.62 -9.22 -15.08
CA GLY A 130 1.57 -8.11 -15.15
C GLY A 130 3.01 -8.57 -14.91
N ALA A 131 3.25 -9.35 -13.85
CA ALA A 131 4.55 -9.92 -13.56
C ALA A 131 5.07 -10.82 -14.70
N SER A 132 4.19 -11.53 -15.40
CA SER A 132 4.59 -12.39 -16.55
C SER A 132 5.22 -11.62 -17.71
N LYS A 133 4.94 -10.31 -17.83
CA LYS A 133 5.49 -9.46 -18.88
C LYS A 133 6.92 -9.00 -18.65
N LEU A 134 7.41 -9.13 -17.43
CA LEU A 134 8.71 -8.61 -17.00
C LEU A 134 9.81 -9.66 -17.08
N GLN A 135 11.07 -9.21 -17.12
CA GLN A 135 12.24 -10.06 -17.12
C GLN A 135 12.57 -10.54 -15.69
N ILE A 136 13.37 -11.58 -15.58
CA ILE A 136 13.67 -12.27 -14.32
C ILE A 136 14.33 -11.37 -13.26
N ASP A 137 15.11 -10.40 -13.70
CA ASP A 137 15.87 -9.44 -12.90
C ASP A 137 15.19 -8.07 -12.75
N ASP A 138 13.93 -7.95 -13.19
CA ASP A 138 13.15 -6.71 -13.06
C ASP A 138 12.66 -6.53 -11.63
N LEU A 139 12.82 -5.30 -11.11
CA LEU A 139 12.23 -4.86 -9.85
C LEU A 139 10.76 -4.49 -10.08
N MET A 140 9.85 -5.17 -9.40
CA MET A 140 8.41 -4.96 -9.46
C MET A 140 7.90 -4.21 -8.25
N LEU A 141 6.88 -3.39 -8.46
CA LEU A 141 6.04 -2.81 -7.42
C LEU A 141 4.58 -3.15 -7.70
N PHE A 142 3.98 -4.01 -6.87
CA PHE A 142 2.53 -4.19 -6.86
C PHE A 142 1.91 -3.01 -6.12
N ILE A 143 1.02 -2.28 -6.77
CA ILE A 143 0.41 -1.09 -6.21
C ILE A 143 -1.07 -0.99 -6.60
N ASP A 144 -1.87 -0.46 -5.68
CA ASP A 144 -3.30 -0.25 -5.90
C ASP A 144 -3.58 1.19 -6.37
N VAL A 145 -4.66 1.36 -7.13
CA VAL A 145 -5.03 2.63 -7.78
C VAL A 145 -5.36 3.76 -6.80
N ASP A 146 -5.65 3.43 -5.56
CA ASP A 146 -6.00 4.37 -4.48
C ASP A 146 -4.79 4.82 -3.64
N VAL A 147 -3.58 4.40 -4.00
CA VAL A 147 -2.34 4.83 -3.36
C VAL A 147 -1.72 6.01 -4.08
N VAL A 148 -1.32 7.02 -3.31
CA VAL A 148 -0.46 8.13 -3.76
C VAL A 148 0.88 8.06 -3.06
N PHE A 149 1.92 8.56 -3.73
CA PHE A 149 3.29 8.44 -3.23
C PHE A 149 4.12 9.69 -3.56
N THR A 150 5.27 9.81 -2.90
CA THR A 150 6.29 10.82 -3.22
C THR A 150 7.55 10.17 -3.78
N GLY A 151 8.46 10.94 -4.35
CA GLY A 151 9.76 10.45 -4.83
C GLY A 151 10.58 9.72 -3.75
N SER A 152 10.44 10.11 -2.47
CA SER A 152 11.09 9.42 -1.35
C SER A 152 10.61 7.97 -1.19
N ALA A 153 9.36 7.65 -1.53
CA ALA A 153 8.87 6.27 -1.52
C ALA A 153 9.61 5.42 -2.55
N LEU A 154 9.88 5.97 -3.75
CA LEU A 154 10.60 5.26 -4.81
C LEU A 154 12.02 4.91 -4.38
N ASN A 155 12.71 5.83 -3.71
CA ASN A 155 14.03 5.58 -3.15
C ASN A 155 14.00 4.48 -2.09
N ARG A 156 13.00 4.49 -1.19
CA ARG A 156 12.83 3.44 -0.18
C ARG A 156 12.54 2.07 -0.80
N ILE A 157 11.74 2.01 -1.85
CA ILE A 157 11.48 0.79 -2.62
C ILE A 157 12.79 0.22 -3.14
N ARG A 158 13.62 1.03 -3.82
CA ARG A 158 14.92 0.59 -4.34
C ARG A 158 15.87 0.11 -3.24
N LEU A 159 15.96 0.86 -2.13
CA LEU A 159 16.89 0.56 -1.03
C LEU A 159 16.48 -0.68 -0.22
N ASN A 160 15.19 -0.95 -0.09
CA ASN A 160 14.69 -2.01 0.78
C ASN A 160 14.38 -3.31 0.04
N THR A 161 14.44 -3.32 -1.31
CA THR A 161 14.20 -4.51 -2.13
C THR A 161 15.54 -4.99 -2.70
N LEU A 162 15.98 -6.17 -2.28
CA LEU A 162 17.28 -6.74 -2.67
C LEU A 162 17.08 -8.08 -3.37
N PRO A 163 17.60 -8.24 -4.62
CA PRO A 163 17.39 -9.45 -5.41
C PRO A 163 17.96 -10.69 -4.72
N GLY A 164 17.20 -11.77 -4.66
CA GLY A 164 17.57 -13.02 -4.03
C GLY A 164 17.73 -12.95 -2.51
N ARG A 165 17.36 -11.82 -1.89
CA ARG A 165 17.57 -11.61 -0.46
C ARG A 165 16.36 -11.03 0.27
N ARG A 166 15.76 -9.92 -0.22
CA ARG A 166 14.77 -9.19 0.57
C ARG A 166 13.58 -8.71 -0.25
N ILE A 167 12.40 -9.01 0.25
CA ILE A 167 11.12 -8.48 -0.20
C ILE A 167 10.71 -7.33 0.73
N TYR A 168 10.24 -6.23 0.17
CA TYR A 168 9.78 -5.08 0.94
C TYR A 168 8.25 -4.93 0.88
N PHE A 169 7.59 -5.04 2.03
CA PHE A 169 6.17 -4.77 2.23
C PHE A 169 6.00 -3.48 3.04
N PRO A 170 5.90 -2.30 2.42
CA PRO A 170 5.70 -1.06 3.16
C PRO A 170 4.37 -1.09 3.93
N ILE A 171 4.38 -0.53 5.12
CA ILE A 171 3.15 -0.26 5.87
C ILE A 171 2.68 1.12 5.43
N VAL A 172 1.58 1.17 4.67
CA VAL A 172 1.01 2.42 4.15
C VAL A 172 0.17 3.12 5.20
N PHE A 173 0.11 4.46 5.13
CA PHE A 173 -0.83 5.25 5.90
C PHE A 173 -2.17 5.28 5.19
N SER A 174 -3.25 4.84 5.84
CA SER A 174 -4.61 4.83 5.29
C SER A 174 -5.42 5.96 5.87
N GLN A 175 -5.95 6.82 5.01
CA GLN A 175 -6.79 7.94 5.42
C GLN A 175 -8.15 7.47 5.92
N TYR A 176 -8.67 8.14 6.95
CA TYR A 176 -10.07 8.04 7.37
C TYR A 176 -10.99 8.78 6.42
N ASP A 177 -12.31 8.53 6.56
CA ASP A 177 -13.32 9.27 5.82
C ASP A 177 -13.22 10.78 6.12
N PRO A 178 -12.83 11.59 5.13
CA PRO A 178 -12.63 13.02 5.35
C PRO A 178 -13.91 13.75 5.73
N LYS A 179 -15.09 13.25 5.34
CA LYS A 179 -16.38 13.81 5.76
C LYS A 179 -16.64 13.61 7.24
N VAL A 180 -16.22 12.47 7.78
CA VAL A 180 -16.36 12.16 9.20
C VAL A 180 -15.35 12.93 10.04
N VAL A 181 -14.10 13.01 9.56
CA VAL A 181 -13.00 13.62 10.33
C VAL A 181 -13.04 15.14 10.26
N TYR A 182 -13.37 15.71 9.10
CA TYR A 182 -13.26 17.15 8.84
C TYR A 182 -14.58 17.83 8.47
N GLY A 183 -15.67 17.07 8.33
CA GLY A 183 -16.94 17.58 7.85
C GLY A 183 -16.81 18.17 6.44
N ASP A 184 -17.44 19.32 6.21
CA ASP A 184 -17.39 20.04 4.93
C ASP A 184 -16.10 20.88 4.74
N ALA A 185 -15.07 20.64 5.56
CA ALA A 185 -13.81 21.38 5.47
C ALA A 185 -13.08 21.09 4.16
N LYS A 186 -12.35 22.10 3.68
CA LYS A 186 -11.64 22.11 2.40
C LYS A 186 -10.70 20.93 2.23
N LYS A 187 -10.54 20.52 0.95
CA LYS A 187 -9.57 19.55 0.45
C LYS A 187 -8.21 19.64 1.17
N GLN A 188 -7.89 18.65 1.98
CA GLN A 188 -6.63 18.62 2.73
C GLN A 188 -5.50 17.99 1.91
N ASP A 189 -4.26 18.33 2.30
CA ASP A 189 -3.08 17.65 1.79
C ASP A 189 -3.16 16.16 2.13
N LYS A 190 -2.92 15.32 1.12
CA LYS A 190 -3.00 13.86 1.25
C LYS A 190 -1.90 13.28 2.15
N PHE A 191 -0.81 14.02 2.37
CA PHE A 191 0.33 13.60 3.19
C PHE A 191 0.32 14.16 4.62
N ILE A 192 -0.83 14.63 5.09
CA ILE A 192 -1.02 14.90 6.52
C ILE A 192 -1.16 13.55 7.24
N ILE A 193 -0.16 13.21 8.06
CA ILE A 193 -0.07 11.93 8.76
C ILE A 193 -0.12 12.19 10.26
N ASN A 194 -1.29 11.92 10.85
CA ASN A 194 -1.54 11.96 12.29
C ASN A 194 -2.72 11.05 12.66
N GLU A 195 -2.97 10.87 13.93
CA GLU A 195 -4.03 9.98 14.45
C GLU A 195 -5.45 10.43 14.10
N ILE A 196 -5.64 11.71 13.72
CA ILE A 196 -6.94 12.25 13.31
C ILE A 196 -7.19 11.95 11.83
N SER A 197 -6.15 12.07 10.99
CA SER A 197 -6.26 11.95 9.54
C SER A 197 -6.32 10.51 9.03
N GLY A 198 -5.85 9.52 9.80
CA GLY A 198 -5.79 8.13 9.36
C GLY A 198 -5.05 7.22 10.35
N HIS A 199 -4.69 6.05 9.86
CA HIS A 199 -3.97 5.04 10.62
C HIS A 199 -2.94 4.29 9.77
N TRP A 200 -1.96 3.67 10.42
CA TRP A 200 -1.02 2.77 9.77
C TRP A 200 -1.68 1.40 9.52
N ARG A 201 -1.74 0.99 8.25
CA ARG A 201 -2.36 -0.29 7.85
C ARG A 201 -1.41 -1.46 8.11
N GLN A 202 -1.28 -1.86 9.37
CA GLN A 202 -0.33 -2.90 9.80
C GLN A 202 -0.62 -4.27 9.18
N TYR A 203 -1.88 -4.58 8.88
CA TYR A 203 -2.31 -5.84 8.28
C TYR A 203 -2.64 -5.73 6.78
N GLY A 204 -2.19 -4.67 6.12
CA GLY A 204 -2.29 -4.52 4.67
C GLY A 204 -1.01 -5.03 4.00
N PHE A 205 -1.13 -5.99 3.11
CA PHE A 205 0.00 -6.62 2.42
C PHE A 205 -0.06 -6.42 0.89
N GLY A 206 -1.05 -5.67 0.42
CA GLY A 206 -1.29 -5.49 -1.00
C GLY A 206 -0.20 -4.71 -1.74
N ILE A 207 0.49 -3.79 -1.05
CA ILE A 207 1.63 -3.07 -1.63
C ILE A 207 2.90 -3.85 -1.30
N VAL A 208 3.60 -4.28 -2.34
CA VAL A 208 4.84 -5.06 -2.17
C VAL A 208 5.80 -4.77 -3.30
N SER A 209 7.08 -4.67 -2.94
CA SER A 209 8.19 -4.56 -3.89
C SER A 209 9.11 -5.76 -3.78
N LEU A 210 9.40 -6.38 -4.91
CA LEU A 210 10.21 -7.59 -5.04
C LEU A 210 10.76 -7.71 -6.45
N TYR A 211 11.80 -8.51 -6.63
CA TYR A 211 12.25 -8.90 -7.96
C TYR A 211 11.39 -10.04 -8.52
N LYS A 212 11.27 -10.11 -9.85
CA LYS A 212 10.50 -11.21 -10.46
C LYS A 212 11.08 -12.59 -10.12
N SER A 213 12.39 -12.73 -10.03
CA SER A 213 13.05 -13.96 -9.54
C SER A 213 12.54 -14.37 -8.16
N ASP A 214 12.40 -13.40 -7.25
CA ASP A 214 11.93 -13.63 -5.88
C ASP A 214 10.44 -13.97 -5.85
N TYR A 215 9.63 -13.34 -6.72
CA TYR A 215 8.23 -13.69 -6.92
C TYR A 215 8.04 -15.17 -7.29
N LEU A 216 8.88 -15.66 -8.21
CA LEU A 216 8.87 -17.06 -8.63
C LEU A 216 9.39 -17.99 -7.50
N THR A 217 10.40 -17.57 -6.77
CA THR A 217 10.95 -18.31 -5.61
C THR A 217 9.91 -18.49 -4.51
N VAL A 218 9.10 -17.47 -4.23
CA VAL A 218 7.98 -17.53 -3.27
C VAL A 218 6.84 -18.42 -3.77
N GLY A 219 6.77 -18.68 -5.08
CA GLY A 219 5.71 -19.49 -5.72
C GLY A 219 4.53 -18.69 -6.21
N GLY A 220 4.68 -17.37 -6.37
CA GLY A 220 3.66 -16.49 -6.95
C GLY A 220 2.37 -16.36 -6.12
N LEU A 221 1.42 -15.63 -6.66
CA LEU A 221 0.09 -15.45 -6.08
C LEU A 221 -0.78 -16.70 -6.29
N ASP A 222 -1.70 -16.97 -5.38
CA ASP A 222 -2.72 -18.02 -5.54
C ASP A 222 -3.84 -17.52 -6.46
N LEU A 223 -3.82 -18.00 -7.69
CA LEU A 223 -4.78 -17.61 -8.74
C LEU A 223 -6.17 -18.25 -8.56
N SER A 224 -6.33 -19.18 -7.62
CA SER A 224 -7.63 -19.79 -7.29
C SER A 224 -8.48 -18.87 -6.41
N ILE A 225 -7.86 -17.90 -5.72
CA ILE A 225 -8.58 -16.92 -4.91
C ILE A 225 -9.37 -15.98 -5.81
N GLN A 226 -10.69 -16.02 -5.65
CA GLN A 226 -11.61 -15.16 -6.39
C GLN A 226 -12.19 -14.07 -5.47
N GLY A 227 -12.60 -12.97 -6.09
CA GLY A 227 -13.17 -11.84 -5.37
C GLY A 227 -12.12 -10.96 -4.73
N TRP A 228 -12.45 -10.34 -3.62
CA TRP A 228 -11.62 -9.37 -2.90
C TRP A 228 -11.01 -9.97 -1.64
N GLY A 229 -9.73 -9.69 -1.42
CA GLY A 229 -8.99 -10.04 -0.20
C GLY A 229 -8.49 -11.49 -0.17
N LYS A 230 -7.60 -11.76 0.75
CA LYS A 230 -6.87 -13.02 0.99
C LYS A 230 -5.63 -13.23 0.11
N GLU A 231 -5.63 -12.80 -1.15
CA GLU A 231 -4.51 -13.05 -2.07
C GLU A 231 -3.20 -12.40 -1.59
N ASP A 232 -3.31 -11.23 -0.99
CA ASP A 232 -2.19 -10.47 -0.43
C ASP A 232 -1.69 -11.09 0.88
N VAL A 233 -2.60 -11.53 1.74
CA VAL A 233 -2.28 -12.23 3.00
C VAL A 233 -1.59 -13.57 2.71
N GLU A 234 -2.14 -14.33 1.78
CA GLU A 234 -1.59 -15.63 1.38
C GLU A 234 -0.18 -15.48 0.79
N PHE A 235 0.00 -14.47 -0.09
CA PHE A 235 1.30 -14.17 -0.67
C PHE A 235 2.32 -13.73 0.41
N PHE A 236 1.91 -12.90 1.35
CA PHE A 236 2.74 -12.50 2.47
C PHE A 236 3.16 -13.72 3.33
N GLU A 237 2.24 -14.63 3.63
CA GLU A 237 2.55 -15.86 4.37
C GLU A 237 3.55 -16.75 3.63
N LYS A 238 3.41 -16.88 2.30
CA LYS A 238 4.40 -17.58 1.47
C LYS A 238 5.76 -16.91 1.53
N ALA A 239 5.80 -15.58 1.42
CA ALA A 239 7.05 -14.83 1.50
C ALA A 239 7.76 -15.05 2.85
N VAL A 240 7.02 -15.00 3.97
CA VAL A 240 7.56 -15.26 5.32
C VAL A 240 8.08 -16.70 5.48
N LYS A 241 7.46 -17.66 4.81
CA LYS A 241 7.89 -19.08 4.84
C LYS A 241 9.04 -19.38 3.87
N SER A 242 9.35 -18.46 2.97
CA SER A 242 10.47 -18.61 2.01
C SER A 242 11.83 -18.40 2.66
N SER A 243 12.90 -18.57 1.89
CA SER A 243 14.27 -18.27 2.31
C SER A 243 14.62 -16.78 2.26
N LEU A 244 13.71 -15.92 1.85
CA LEU A 244 13.93 -14.49 1.68
C LEU A 244 13.59 -13.70 2.96
N ASP A 245 14.36 -12.65 3.20
CA ASP A 245 14.03 -11.70 4.26
C ASP A 245 12.76 -10.93 3.90
N VAL A 246 11.80 -10.86 4.80
CA VAL A 246 10.62 -10.00 4.67
C VAL A 246 10.84 -8.75 5.51
N PHE A 247 10.94 -7.60 4.84
CA PHE A 247 11.09 -6.31 5.52
C PHE A 247 9.80 -5.51 5.48
N ARG A 248 9.37 -5.03 6.65
CA ARG A 248 8.20 -4.15 6.80
C ARG A 248 8.56 -2.92 7.61
N ALA A 249 8.18 -1.76 7.09
CA ALA A 249 8.35 -0.49 7.82
C ALA A 249 7.22 0.48 7.45
N ALA A 250 6.82 1.33 8.40
CA ALA A 250 5.91 2.42 8.13
C ALA A 250 6.54 3.40 7.13
N ASP A 251 5.84 3.66 6.02
CA ASP A 251 6.31 4.59 4.99
C ASP A 251 5.36 5.77 4.84
N ARG A 252 5.71 6.90 5.47
CA ARG A 252 4.93 8.14 5.41
C ARG A 252 4.81 8.75 4.01
N HIS A 253 5.52 8.20 3.05
CA HIS A 253 5.54 8.63 1.66
C HIS A 253 4.64 7.78 0.76
N LEU A 254 3.89 6.85 1.36
CA LEU A 254 2.86 6.02 0.72
C LEU A 254 1.55 6.20 1.48
N VAL A 255 0.55 6.76 0.82
CA VAL A 255 -0.75 7.04 1.43
C VAL A 255 -1.86 6.38 0.62
N HIS A 256 -2.61 5.51 1.27
CA HIS A 256 -3.87 5.00 0.76
C HIS A 256 -4.94 6.07 0.99
N VAL A 257 -5.35 6.72 -0.08
CA VAL A 257 -6.35 7.80 -0.02
C VAL A 257 -7.73 7.20 0.15
N TYR A 258 -8.48 7.74 1.10
CA TYR A 258 -9.83 7.28 1.36
C TYR A 258 -10.70 7.20 0.09
N HIS A 259 -11.41 6.14 -0.01
CA HIS A 259 -12.52 5.94 -0.95
C HIS A 259 -13.60 5.12 -0.27
N GLU A 260 -14.83 5.24 -0.72
CA GLU A 260 -15.93 4.45 -0.21
C GLU A 260 -15.71 2.97 -0.50
N ILE A 261 -15.96 2.11 0.50
CA ILE A 261 -15.81 0.65 0.41
C ILE A 261 -17.19 0.02 0.32
N GLU A 262 -17.44 -0.68 -0.78
CA GLU A 262 -18.65 -1.50 -0.98
C GLU A 262 -18.30 -2.97 -0.81
N CYS A 263 -18.97 -3.64 0.12
CA CYS A 263 -18.77 -5.06 0.38
C CYS A 263 -19.86 -5.88 -0.31
N SER A 264 -19.48 -6.61 -1.37
CA SER A 264 -20.42 -7.47 -2.09
C SER A 264 -20.90 -8.62 -1.20
N LYS A 265 -22.19 -8.92 -1.29
CA LYS A 265 -22.80 -10.08 -0.61
C LYS A 265 -22.40 -11.41 -1.24
N GLU A 266 -21.81 -11.40 -2.43
CA GLU A 266 -21.31 -12.59 -3.13
C GLU A 266 -19.97 -13.10 -2.59
N LEU A 267 -19.28 -12.30 -1.75
CA LEU A 267 -18.06 -12.72 -1.08
C LEU A 267 -18.31 -13.85 -0.10
N SER A 268 -17.31 -14.71 0.08
CA SER A 268 -17.36 -15.71 1.16
C SER A 268 -17.52 -15.01 2.51
N SER A 269 -18.08 -15.71 3.52
CA SER A 269 -18.33 -15.13 4.84
C SER A 269 -17.07 -14.51 5.47
N LEU A 270 -15.91 -15.13 5.26
CA LEU A 270 -14.63 -14.61 5.74
C LEU A 270 -14.21 -13.35 5.00
N GLN A 271 -14.25 -13.34 3.65
CA GLN A 271 -13.93 -12.17 2.85
C GLN A 271 -14.89 -10.99 3.13
N PHE A 272 -16.18 -11.30 3.31
CA PHE A 272 -17.17 -10.29 3.70
C PHE A 272 -16.84 -9.67 5.06
N SER A 273 -16.49 -10.48 6.06
CA SER A 273 -16.05 -9.98 7.37
C SER A 273 -14.80 -9.11 7.27
N MET A 274 -13.81 -9.51 6.45
CA MET A 274 -12.60 -8.73 6.22
C MET A 274 -12.91 -7.39 5.55
N CYS A 275 -13.84 -7.38 4.57
CA CYS A 275 -14.29 -6.16 3.90
C CYS A 275 -14.98 -5.19 4.88
N ILE A 276 -15.90 -5.70 5.70
CA ILE A 276 -16.57 -4.89 6.73
C ILE A 276 -15.55 -4.36 7.75
N GLY A 277 -14.58 -5.18 8.18
CA GLY A 277 -13.48 -4.74 9.04
C GLY A 277 -12.73 -3.56 8.42
N SER A 278 -12.28 -3.68 7.17
CA SER A 278 -11.62 -2.59 6.45
C SER A 278 -12.47 -1.33 6.32
N LYS A 279 -13.77 -1.48 6.08
CA LYS A 279 -14.71 -0.34 6.03
C LYS A 279 -14.82 0.38 7.38
N VAL A 280 -14.88 -0.37 8.47
CA VAL A 280 -14.94 0.19 9.83
C VAL A 280 -13.64 0.89 10.18
N ASP A 281 -12.50 0.27 9.88
CA ASP A 281 -11.16 0.80 10.18
C ASP A 281 -10.87 2.11 9.44
N THR A 282 -11.50 2.33 8.29
CA THR A 282 -11.33 3.56 7.50
C THR A 282 -12.37 4.64 7.81
N TYR A 283 -13.27 4.42 8.75
CA TYR A 283 -14.34 5.37 9.07
C TYR A 283 -13.81 6.57 9.86
N ALA A 284 -13.20 6.32 11.03
CA ALA A 284 -12.58 7.37 11.86
C ALA A 284 -11.70 6.76 12.96
N GLY A 285 -10.83 7.57 13.55
CA GLY A 285 -10.04 7.21 14.71
C GLY A 285 -10.88 7.03 15.98
N VAL A 286 -10.30 6.31 16.96
CA VAL A 286 -10.99 5.94 18.20
C VAL A 286 -11.56 7.14 18.96
N GLU A 287 -10.82 8.24 19.00
CA GLU A 287 -11.27 9.47 19.68
C GLU A 287 -12.50 10.10 18.98
N THR A 288 -12.45 10.20 17.66
CA THR A 288 -13.59 10.71 16.86
C THR A 288 -14.81 9.82 17.05
N LEU A 289 -14.64 8.50 17.00
CA LEU A 289 -15.73 7.54 17.23
C LEU A 289 -16.29 7.65 18.65
N ALA A 290 -15.43 7.77 19.65
CA ALA A 290 -15.85 7.98 21.04
C ALA A 290 -16.70 9.25 21.19
N ASN A 291 -16.23 10.36 20.62
CA ASN A 291 -16.97 11.64 20.64
C ASN A 291 -18.33 11.53 19.95
N MET A 292 -18.40 10.84 18.81
CA MET A 292 -19.68 10.60 18.10
C MET A 292 -20.65 9.74 18.95
N ILE A 293 -20.15 8.73 19.65
CA ILE A 293 -20.94 7.88 20.55
C ILE A 293 -21.46 8.70 21.72
N TYR A 294 -20.59 9.44 22.39
CA TYR A 294 -20.97 10.23 23.57
C TYR A 294 -21.86 11.43 23.26
N SER A 295 -21.79 11.99 22.06
CA SER A 295 -22.67 13.06 21.60
C SER A 295 -24.03 12.60 21.06
N ASN A 296 -24.22 11.28 20.83
CA ASN A 296 -25.45 10.73 20.25
C ASN A 296 -26.30 10.00 21.29
N PRO A 297 -27.40 10.60 21.79
CA PRO A 297 -28.26 9.99 22.81
C PRO A 297 -28.86 8.63 22.41
N ASN A 298 -29.13 8.42 21.11
CA ASN A 298 -29.71 7.18 20.62
C ASN A 298 -28.72 6.03 20.68
N ILE A 299 -27.43 6.28 20.35
CA ILE A 299 -26.37 5.29 20.44
C ILE A 299 -26.13 4.92 21.91
N LEU A 300 -26.09 5.91 22.80
CA LEU A 300 -25.96 5.68 24.25
C LEU A 300 -27.10 4.87 24.82
N ARG A 301 -28.36 5.14 24.42
CA ARG A 301 -29.52 4.34 24.82
C ARG A 301 -29.39 2.91 24.34
N PHE A 302 -29.08 2.68 23.07
CA PHE A 302 -28.90 1.34 22.51
C PHE A 302 -27.77 0.56 23.21
N ALA A 303 -26.66 1.22 23.51
CA ALA A 303 -25.54 0.59 24.24
C ALA A 303 -25.95 0.19 25.66
N LYS A 304 -26.74 1.01 26.37
CA LYS A 304 -27.28 0.69 27.70
C LYS A 304 -28.24 -0.49 27.65
N GLU A 305 -29.16 -0.54 26.70
CA GLU A 305 -30.11 -1.65 26.51
C GLU A 305 -29.38 -2.98 26.23
N ARG A 306 -28.35 -2.97 25.39
CA ARG A 306 -27.54 -4.18 25.14
C ARG A 306 -26.76 -4.63 26.37
N ARG A 307 -26.25 -3.70 27.17
CA ARG A 307 -25.54 -4.02 28.42
C ARG A 307 -26.47 -4.69 29.42
N GLN A 308 -27.70 -4.19 29.57
CA GLN A 308 -28.73 -4.79 30.44
C GLN A 308 -29.14 -6.19 30.00
N LYS A 309 -29.25 -6.44 28.68
CA LYS A 309 -29.55 -7.80 28.15
C LYS A 309 -28.40 -8.80 28.38
N ARG A 310 -27.15 -8.33 28.47
CA ARG A 310 -26.01 -9.20 28.79
C ARG A 310 -25.86 -9.50 30.26
N THR A 311 -26.31 -8.61 31.14
CA THR A 311 -26.28 -8.82 32.61
C THR A 311 -27.49 -9.56 33.12
N ASN A 312 -28.57 -9.64 32.35
CA ASN A 312 -29.78 -10.44 32.64
C ASN A 312 -30.06 -11.45 31.50
N PRO A 313 -29.34 -12.57 31.42
CA PRO A 313 -29.55 -13.56 30.37
C PRO A 313 -30.77 -14.45 30.57
N ALA A 314 -31.61 -14.20 31.60
CA ALA A 314 -32.85 -14.94 31.88
C ALA A 314 -34.05 -14.02 31.60
N GLY A 315 -34.55 -14.10 30.36
CA GLY A 315 -35.81 -13.53 29.89
C GLY A 315 -36.17 -14.18 28.59
#